data_da4b9c097ab6bba373d0cd047fa7bec4
#
_entry.id   da4b9c097ab6bba373d0cd047fa7bec4
#
_cell.length_a   1.000
_cell.length_b   1.000
_cell.length_c   1.000
_cell.angle_alpha   90.00
_cell.angle_beta   90.00
_cell.angle_gamma   90.00
#
_symmetry.space_group_name_H-M   'P 1'
#
loop_
_entity.id
_entity.type
_entity.pdbx_description
1 polymer ?
#
loop_
_entity_poly.entity_id
_entity_poly.type
_entity_poly.pdbx_seq_one_letter_code
_entity_poly.pdbx_strand_id
1 'polypeptide(L)'
;MKKNNMLLSENWVMDLPNSKYLDFENNPSLLNDFGVPTEGMEMPWGVAQLNFYYDSKYLKSPPRSASELKDYIIKNKGRFTFPQPPDFMGTSFLKQILIELINDKSLLKSKYIIHKHKKALIPLWKWLDQTTPYFWREGKNYPSNYLALTELVAEREIDIGMAFNIAHASNAISEGKLPNTVRSYIHKDGTLANVHFLAIP
;
A
#
# COMPACT_ATOMS: atom_id res chain seq x y z
N MET A 1 12.57 -2.92 -15.89
CA MET A 1 13.88 -2.79 -16.61
C MET A 1 14.32 -4.12 -17.20
N LYS A 2 14.45 -5.19 -16.41
CA LYS A 2 14.86 -6.53 -16.89
C LYS A 2 14.11 -7.02 -18.14
N LYS A 3 12.78 -6.99 -18.17
CA LYS A 3 11.96 -7.43 -19.32
C LYS A 3 12.28 -6.74 -20.64
N ASN A 4 12.96 -5.60 -20.61
CA ASN A 4 13.33 -4.81 -21.80
C ASN A 4 14.83 -4.84 -22.07
N ASN A 5 15.58 -5.76 -21.45
CA ASN A 5 17.04 -5.86 -21.55
C ASN A 5 17.77 -4.54 -21.29
N MET A 6 17.29 -3.81 -20.27
CA MET A 6 17.85 -2.50 -19.88
C MET A 6 18.75 -2.59 -18.64
N LEU A 7 19.11 -3.79 -18.21
CA LEU A 7 19.97 -4.02 -17.06
C LEU A 7 21.24 -4.74 -17.52
N LEU A 8 22.32 -4.52 -16.77
CA LEU A 8 23.50 -5.36 -16.86
C LEU A 8 23.11 -6.83 -16.68
N SER A 9 23.42 -7.67 -17.66
CA SER A 9 22.94 -9.06 -17.73
C SER A 9 23.69 -10.05 -16.82
N GLU A 10 24.52 -9.55 -15.93
CA GLU A 10 25.33 -10.36 -15.02
C GLU A 10 24.70 -10.43 -13.63
N ASN A 11 24.90 -11.54 -12.94
CA ASN A 11 24.54 -11.72 -11.54
C ASN A 11 25.58 -11.05 -10.64
N TRP A 12 25.62 -9.72 -10.61
CA TRP A 12 26.60 -8.93 -9.86
C TRP A 12 26.27 -8.81 -8.37
N VAL A 13 25.00 -9.01 -7.98
CA VAL A 13 24.55 -8.80 -6.58
C VAL A 13 25.28 -9.75 -5.63
N MET A 14 25.49 -11.01 -6.03
CA MET A 14 26.15 -12.01 -5.20
C MET A 14 27.64 -11.77 -5.05
N ASP A 15 28.26 -11.01 -5.94
CA ASP A 15 29.68 -10.63 -5.89
C ASP A 15 29.93 -9.46 -4.92
N LEU A 16 28.86 -8.79 -4.49
CA LEU A 16 28.99 -7.70 -3.52
C LEU A 16 29.30 -8.22 -2.11
N PRO A 17 30.32 -7.67 -1.43
CA PRO A 17 30.69 -8.11 -0.06
C PRO A 17 29.53 -8.03 0.95
N ASN A 18 28.56 -7.13 0.73
CA ASN A 18 27.43 -6.90 1.63
C ASN A 18 26.24 -7.83 1.35
N SER A 19 26.24 -8.58 0.24
CA SER A 19 25.15 -9.53 -0.09
C SER A 19 24.97 -10.59 1.00
N LYS A 20 26.06 -10.96 1.69
CA LYS A 20 26.05 -11.91 2.83
C LYS A 20 25.22 -11.48 4.03
N TYR A 21 24.87 -10.19 4.14
CA TYR A 21 23.98 -9.70 5.21
C TYR A 21 22.50 -9.75 4.83
N LEU A 22 22.17 -10.12 3.61
CA LEU A 22 20.82 -10.29 3.14
C LEU A 22 20.41 -11.76 3.30
N ASP A 23 19.35 -11.96 4.03
CA ASP A 23 18.79 -13.29 4.25
C ASP A 23 17.82 -13.64 3.11
N PHE A 24 18.37 -14.00 1.96
CA PHE A 24 17.60 -14.37 0.77
C PHE A 24 16.80 -15.65 0.96
N GLU A 25 17.27 -16.56 1.81
CA GLU A 25 16.64 -17.85 2.03
C GLU A 25 15.31 -17.70 2.80
N ASN A 26 15.30 -16.92 3.88
CA ASN A 26 14.10 -16.69 4.67
C ASN A 26 13.25 -15.52 4.16
N ASN A 27 13.80 -14.68 3.26
CA ASN A 27 13.11 -13.52 2.70
C ASN A 27 13.05 -13.57 1.16
N PRO A 28 12.26 -14.47 0.56
CA PRO A 28 12.20 -14.64 -0.90
C PRO A 28 11.68 -13.41 -1.64
N SER A 29 11.06 -12.45 -0.95
CA SER A 29 10.67 -11.16 -1.52
C SER A 29 11.86 -10.34 -2.00
N LEU A 30 13.05 -10.53 -1.40
CA LEU A 30 14.30 -9.88 -1.81
C LEU A 30 14.82 -10.34 -3.18
N LEU A 31 14.26 -11.42 -3.72
CA LEU A 31 14.62 -11.98 -5.02
C LEU A 31 13.63 -11.61 -6.13
N ASN A 32 12.62 -10.80 -5.84
CA ASN A 32 11.55 -10.50 -6.79
C ASN A 32 11.18 -9.01 -6.78
N ASP A 33 11.32 -8.34 -7.92
CA ASP A 33 10.80 -7.00 -8.13
C ASP A 33 9.41 -7.07 -8.78
N PHE A 34 8.37 -6.65 -8.03
CA PHE A 34 6.96 -6.76 -8.43
C PHE A 34 6.58 -8.15 -9.01
N GLY A 35 7.11 -9.21 -8.41
CA GLY A 35 6.85 -10.59 -8.82
C GLY A 35 7.66 -11.05 -10.05
N VAL A 36 8.61 -10.27 -10.51
CA VAL A 36 9.60 -10.64 -11.52
C VAL A 36 10.90 -11.05 -10.81
N PRO A 37 11.42 -12.26 -11.02
CA PRO A 37 12.70 -12.66 -10.44
C PRO A 37 13.83 -11.70 -10.87
N THR A 38 14.61 -11.23 -9.91
CA THR A 38 15.73 -10.29 -10.15
C THR A 38 16.95 -11.00 -10.76
N GLU A 39 17.10 -12.31 -10.50
CA GLU A 39 18.21 -13.15 -10.96
C GLU A 39 19.59 -12.56 -10.63
N GLY A 40 19.66 -11.82 -9.52
CA GLY A 40 20.89 -11.18 -9.08
C GLY A 40 21.32 -9.95 -9.87
N MET A 41 20.45 -9.39 -10.72
CA MET A 41 20.70 -8.17 -11.49
C MET A 41 20.22 -6.90 -10.78
N GLU A 42 19.49 -7.05 -9.66
CA GLU A 42 18.91 -5.95 -8.90
C GLU A 42 19.16 -6.18 -7.40
N MET A 43 19.85 -5.23 -6.76
CA MET A 43 20.21 -5.30 -5.35
C MET A 43 19.11 -4.73 -4.47
N PRO A 44 18.50 -5.52 -3.56
CA PRO A 44 17.54 -4.97 -2.61
C PRO A 44 18.26 -4.05 -1.62
N TRP A 45 17.69 -2.86 -1.38
CA TRP A 45 18.29 -1.89 -0.46
C TRP A 45 17.33 -1.36 0.61
N GLY A 46 16.02 -1.50 0.42
CA GLY A 46 15.04 -1.03 1.38
C GLY A 46 13.67 -1.65 1.19
N VAL A 47 12.84 -1.56 2.20
CA VAL A 47 11.47 -2.03 2.18
C VAL A 47 10.54 -0.88 2.52
N ALA A 48 9.53 -0.67 1.70
CA ALA A 48 8.41 0.21 1.97
C ALA A 48 7.18 -0.64 2.29
N GLN A 49 6.33 -0.19 3.21
CA GLN A 49 5.12 -0.89 3.59
C GLN A 49 3.94 0.07 3.61
N LEU A 50 2.83 -0.34 3.03
CA LEU A 50 1.59 0.40 3.15
C LEU A 50 1.19 0.45 4.62
N ASN A 51 1.12 1.65 5.16
CA ASN A 51 0.64 1.89 6.50
C ASN A 51 -0.44 2.96 6.48
N PHE A 52 -1.25 2.97 7.51
CA PHE A 52 -2.29 3.95 7.74
C PHE A 52 -1.88 4.83 8.92
N TYR A 53 -2.40 6.04 8.97
CA TYR A 53 -2.22 6.92 10.11
C TYR A 53 -3.52 7.67 10.44
N TYR A 54 -3.68 8.04 11.69
CA TYR A 54 -4.90 8.65 12.24
C TYR A 54 -4.55 9.52 13.44
N ASP A 55 -5.41 10.47 13.76
CA ASP A 55 -5.24 11.26 15.00
C ASP A 55 -5.91 10.54 16.18
N SER A 56 -5.07 10.03 17.10
CA SER A 56 -5.50 9.30 18.30
C SER A 56 -6.28 10.18 19.31
N LYS A 57 -6.28 11.49 19.14
CA LYS A 57 -7.12 12.40 19.93
C LYS A 57 -8.61 12.16 19.63
N TYR A 58 -8.95 11.89 18.38
CA TYR A 58 -10.32 11.78 17.90
C TYR A 58 -10.75 10.35 17.61
N LEU A 59 -9.90 9.54 17.02
CA LEU A 59 -10.15 8.13 16.73
C LEU A 59 -9.35 7.25 17.70
N LYS A 60 -10.04 6.57 18.65
CA LYS A 60 -9.36 5.77 19.68
C LYS A 60 -8.97 4.37 19.21
N SER A 61 -9.75 3.80 18.31
CA SER A 61 -9.54 2.44 17.76
C SER A 61 -9.71 2.50 16.24
N PRO A 62 -8.62 2.61 15.48
CA PRO A 62 -8.70 2.63 14.02
C PRO A 62 -9.10 1.26 13.48
N PRO A 63 -9.80 1.19 12.34
CA PRO A 63 -10.17 -0.07 11.70
C PRO A 63 -8.91 -0.79 11.19
N ARG A 64 -8.79 -2.08 11.48
CA ARG A 64 -7.60 -2.88 11.17
C ARG A 64 -7.87 -4.04 10.21
N SER A 65 -8.90 -3.90 9.40
CA SER A 65 -9.22 -4.83 8.29
C SER A 65 -10.15 -4.14 7.29
N ALA A 66 -10.24 -4.68 6.07
CA ALA A 66 -11.16 -4.19 5.05
C ALA A 66 -12.63 -4.21 5.51
N SER A 67 -13.03 -5.19 6.34
CA SER A 67 -14.37 -5.25 6.92
C SER A 67 -14.58 -4.14 7.95
N GLU A 68 -13.67 -4.00 8.91
CA GLU A 68 -13.77 -2.95 9.93
C GLU A 68 -13.70 -1.55 9.31
N LEU A 69 -12.89 -1.37 8.25
CA LEU A 69 -12.81 -0.12 7.51
C LEU A 69 -14.13 0.20 6.78
N LYS A 70 -14.79 -0.80 6.19
CA LYS A 70 -16.12 -0.62 5.61
C LYS A 70 -17.12 -0.13 6.65
N ASP A 71 -17.19 -0.80 7.80
CA ASP A 71 -18.13 -0.44 8.88
C ASP A 71 -17.84 0.96 9.41
N TYR A 72 -16.55 1.30 9.54
CA TYR A 72 -16.11 2.64 9.90
C TYR A 72 -16.57 3.71 8.90
N ILE A 73 -16.35 3.49 7.61
CA ILE A 73 -16.71 4.41 6.52
C ILE A 73 -18.23 4.67 6.51
N ILE A 74 -19.02 3.62 6.61
CA ILE A 74 -20.50 3.73 6.61
C ILE A 74 -20.99 4.53 7.82
N LYS A 75 -20.40 4.27 8.99
CA LYS A 75 -20.75 4.95 10.24
C LYS A 75 -20.29 6.42 10.27
N ASN A 76 -19.16 6.73 9.65
CA ASN A 76 -18.52 8.04 9.68
C ASN A 76 -18.48 8.66 8.28
N LYS A 77 -19.66 8.91 7.71
CA LYS A 77 -19.82 9.44 6.34
C LYS A 77 -18.96 10.68 6.12
N GLY A 78 -18.23 10.67 5.01
CA GLY A 78 -17.36 11.78 4.60
C GLY A 78 -15.98 11.79 5.27
N ARG A 79 -15.67 10.85 6.19
CA ARG A 79 -14.45 10.88 7.00
C ARG A 79 -13.32 9.98 6.46
N PHE A 80 -13.47 9.45 5.25
CA PHE A 80 -12.46 8.61 4.58
C PHE A 80 -12.43 8.86 3.08
N THR A 81 -11.24 8.81 2.51
CA THR A 81 -10.98 8.75 1.08
C THR A 81 -9.58 8.19 0.82
N PHE A 82 -9.23 8.02 -0.45
CA PHE A 82 -7.90 7.62 -0.92
C PHE A 82 -7.63 8.26 -2.28
N PRO A 83 -6.36 8.39 -2.72
CA PRO A 83 -6.04 8.91 -4.06
C PRO A 83 -6.62 8.00 -5.14
N GLN A 84 -7.24 8.59 -6.16
CA GLN A 84 -7.87 7.82 -7.24
C GLN A 84 -6.82 7.16 -8.14
N PRO A 85 -7.00 5.88 -8.55
CA PRO A 85 -6.21 5.30 -9.62
C PRO A 85 -6.23 6.17 -10.90
N PRO A 86 -5.12 6.28 -11.65
CA PRO A 86 -3.94 5.42 -11.61
C PRO A 86 -2.86 5.81 -10.56
N ASP A 87 -3.15 6.71 -9.61
CA ASP A 87 -2.21 7.02 -8.54
C ASP A 87 -1.70 5.74 -7.85
N PHE A 88 -0.39 5.70 -7.56
CA PHE A 88 0.26 4.53 -6.99
C PHE A 88 -0.33 4.15 -5.61
N MET A 89 -0.57 5.15 -4.76
CA MET A 89 -1.13 4.93 -3.42
C MET A 89 -2.55 4.38 -3.50
N GLY A 90 -3.40 5.02 -4.32
CA GLY A 90 -4.78 4.58 -4.51
C GLY A 90 -4.89 3.18 -5.11
N THR A 91 -4.05 2.89 -6.11
CA THR A 91 -3.97 1.56 -6.70
C THR A 91 -3.53 0.51 -5.66
N SER A 92 -2.54 0.85 -4.82
CA SER A 92 -2.04 -0.05 -3.79
C SER A 92 -3.05 -0.26 -2.65
N PHE A 93 -3.78 0.78 -2.27
CA PHE A 93 -4.90 0.66 -1.33
C PHE A 93 -5.95 -0.34 -1.84
N LEU A 94 -6.38 -0.22 -3.10
CA LEU A 94 -7.35 -1.15 -3.67
C LEU A 94 -6.81 -2.59 -3.75
N LYS A 95 -5.51 -2.77 -4.02
CA LYS A 95 -4.87 -4.09 -3.95
C LYS A 95 -4.89 -4.64 -2.53
N GLN A 96 -4.62 -3.81 -1.51
CA GLN A 96 -4.70 -4.22 -0.11
C GLN A 96 -6.11 -4.71 0.25
N ILE A 97 -7.13 -3.93 -0.10
CA ILE A 97 -8.53 -4.34 0.15
C ILE A 97 -8.86 -5.65 -0.59
N LEU A 98 -8.43 -5.80 -1.84
CA LEU A 98 -8.61 -7.03 -2.59
C LEU A 98 -7.96 -8.24 -1.92
N ILE A 99 -6.71 -8.12 -1.45
CA ILE A 99 -5.97 -9.19 -0.78
C ILE A 99 -6.70 -9.69 0.48
N GLU A 100 -7.37 -8.79 1.19
CA GLU A 100 -8.13 -9.14 2.38
C GLU A 100 -9.49 -9.78 2.07
N LEU A 101 -10.09 -9.42 0.93
CA LEU A 101 -11.43 -9.88 0.54
C LEU A 101 -11.42 -11.13 -0.35
N ILE A 102 -10.31 -11.40 -1.03
CA ILE A 102 -10.22 -12.54 -1.96
C ILE A 102 -10.05 -13.86 -1.20
N ASN A 103 -10.85 -14.86 -1.57
CA ASN A 103 -10.78 -16.19 -0.95
C ASN A 103 -9.57 -16.99 -1.43
N ASP A 104 -9.27 -16.95 -2.73
CA ASP A 104 -8.14 -17.65 -3.33
C ASP A 104 -6.99 -16.70 -3.64
N LYS A 105 -6.08 -16.56 -2.69
CA LYS A 105 -4.88 -15.70 -2.83
C LYS A 105 -3.89 -16.20 -3.89
N SER A 106 -3.99 -17.45 -4.33
CA SER A 106 -3.10 -18.00 -5.38
C SER A 106 -3.30 -17.29 -6.72
N LEU A 107 -4.51 -16.77 -6.98
CA LEU A 107 -4.82 -16.00 -8.18
C LEU A 107 -3.99 -14.73 -8.31
N LEU A 108 -3.59 -14.11 -7.17
CA LEU A 108 -2.77 -12.89 -7.17
C LEU A 108 -1.34 -13.13 -7.68
N LYS A 109 -0.88 -14.39 -7.65
CA LYS A 109 0.45 -14.81 -8.10
C LYS A 109 0.40 -15.52 -9.47
N SER A 110 -0.79 -15.75 -10.01
CA SER A 110 -0.97 -16.49 -11.26
C SER A 110 -0.95 -15.56 -12.47
N LYS A 111 -0.63 -16.15 -13.65
CA LYS A 111 -0.79 -15.43 -14.91
C LYS A 111 -2.25 -14.99 -15.10
N TYR A 112 -2.44 -13.76 -15.58
CA TYR A 112 -3.76 -13.20 -15.78
C TYR A 112 -4.62 -14.05 -16.72
N ILE A 113 -5.78 -14.50 -16.21
CA ILE A 113 -6.80 -15.21 -16.96
C ILE A 113 -8.12 -14.47 -16.75
N ILE A 114 -8.64 -13.86 -17.81
CA ILE A 114 -9.72 -12.86 -17.72
C ILE A 114 -10.95 -13.36 -16.93
N HIS A 115 -11.44 -14.58 -17.19
CA HIS A 115 -12.65 -15.08 -16.52
C HIS A 115 -12.44 -15.34 -15.03
N LYS A 116 -11.28 -15.92 -14.67
CA LYS A 116 -10.92 -16.21 -13.26
C LYS A 116 -10.72 -14.91 -12.48
N HIS A 117 -9.94 -13.98 -13.03
CA HIS A 117 -9.61 -12.74 -12.36
C HIS A 117 -10.82 -11.79 -12.27
N LYS A 118 -11.66 -11.71 -13.30
CA LYS A 118 -12.92 -10.95 -13.20
C LYS A 118 -13.79 -11.44 -12.04
N LYS A 119 -13.94 -12.76 -11.87
CA LYS A 119 -14.70 -13.33 -10.74
C LYS A 119 -14.04 -13.02 -9.40
N ALA A 120 -12.72 -13.07 -9.33
CA ALA A 120 -11.95 -12.79 -8.13
C ALA A 120 -12.07 -11.32 -7.66
N LEU A 121 -12.33 -10.38 -8.57
CA LEU A 121 -12.51 -8.96 -8.28
C LEU A 121 -13.91 -8.60 -7.77
N ILE A 122 -14.89 -9.49 -7.87
CA ILE A 122 -16.28 -9.20 -7.45
C ILE A 122 -16.36 -8.70 -5.99
N PRO A 123 -15.65 -9.31 -5.01
CA PRO A 123 -15.71 -8.82 -3.63
C PRO A 123 -15.21 -7.38 -3.48
N LEU A 124 -14.17 -6.98 -4.23
CA LEU A 124 -13.66 -5.61 -4.23
C LEU A 124 -14.69 -4.62 -4.80
N TRP A 125 -15.30 -4.94 -5.93
CA TRP A 125 -16.33 -4.08 -6.53
C TRP A 125 -17.53 -3.93 -5.59
N LYS A 126 -17.99 -5.03 -5.00
CA LYS A 126 -19.07 -4.98 -4.00
C LYS A 126 -18.70 -4.13 -2.78
N TRP A 127 -17.46 -4.22 -2.31
CA TRP A 127 -16.95 -3.38 -1.21
C TRP A 127 -16.96 -1.89 -1.61
N LEU A 128 -16.51 -1.55 -2.81
CA LEU A 128 -16.54 -0.18 -3.34
C LEU A 128 -17.96 0.34 -3.52
N ASP A 129 -18.86 -0.43 -4.11
CA ASP A 129 -20.28 -0.05 -4.29
C ASP A 129 -20.94 0.29 -2.94
N GLN A 130 -20.59 -0.46 -1.89
CA GLN A 130 -21.11 -0.26 -0.54
C GLN A 130 -20.49 0.92 0.21
N THR A 131 -19.27 1.33 -0.14
CA THR A 131 -18.53 2.34 0.63
C THR A 131 -18.41 3.68 -0.08
N THR A 132 -18.33 3.71 -1.41
CA THR A 132 -18.14 4.94 -2.20
C THR A 132 -19.12 6.07 -1.87
N PRO A 133 -20.43 5.82 -1.66
CA PRO A 133 -21.38 6.89 -1.30
C PRO A 133 -21.10 7.56 0.05
N TYR A 134 -20.26 6.92 0.87
CA TYR A 134 -19.89 7.38 2.21
C TYR A 134 -18.48 7.97 2.27
N PHE A 135 -17.74 8.00 1.16
CA PHE A 135 -16.42 8.64 1.10
C PHE A 135 -16.54 10.17 1.24
N TRP A 136 -15.42 10.82 1.51
CA TRP A 136 -15.29 12.26 1.44
C TRP A 136 -15.89 12.79 0.13
N ARG A 137 -16.69 13.86 0.25
CA ARG A 137 -17.47 14.42 -0.87
C ARG A 137 -18.29 13.39 -1.66
N GLU A 138 -18.82 12.38 -0.96
CA GLU A 138 -19.68 11.33 -1.53
C GLU A 138 -18.98 10.50 -2.63
N GLY A 139 -17.64 10.41 -2.60
CA GLY A 139 -16.87 9.72 -3.63
C GLY A 139 -16.87 10.38 -5.00
N LYS A 140 -17.31 11.63 -5.10
CA LYS A 140 -17.30 12.41 -6.35
C LYS A 140 -15.96 13.08 -6.63
N ASN A 141 -15.13 13.27 -5.59
CA ASN A 141 -13.82 13.88 -5.65
C ASN A 141 -12.82 13.04 -4.84
N TYR A 142 -11.58 13.05 -5.28
CA TYR A 142 -10.50 12.30 -4.67
C TYR A 142 -9.25 13.19 -4.58
N PRO A 143 -8.41 13.03 -3.53
CA PRO A 143 -7.11 13.69 -3.49
C PRO A 143 -6.23 13.21 -4.64
N SER A 144 -5.41 14.10 -5.18
CA SER A 144 -4.54 13.81 -6.33
C SER A 144 -3.41 12.84 -6.01
N ASN A 145 -2.96 12.82 -4.76
CA ASN A 145 -1.84 12.01 -4.27
C ASN A 145 -1.84 11.93 -2.74
N TYR A 146 -0.83 11.23 -2.17
CA TYR A 146 -0.72 11.06 -0.72
C TYR A 146 -0.43 12.37 0.04
N LEU A 147 0.18 13.38 -0.58
CA LEU A 147 0.41 14.69 0.08
C LEU A 147 -0.92 15.41 0.29
N ALA A 148 -1.73 15.50 -0.76
CA ALA A 148 -3.09 16.05 -0.65
C ALA A 148 -3.95 15.27 0.36
N LEU A 149 -3.77 13.94 0.44
CA LEU A 149 -4.43 13.14 1.48
C LEU A 149 -3.96 13.53 2.89
N THR A 150 -2.67 13.84 3.06
CA THR A 150 -2.10 14.27 4.35
C THR A 150 -2.67 15.62 4.78
N GLU A 151 -2.86 16.54 3.85
CA GLU A 151 -3.50 17.83 4.10
C GLU A 151 -4.93 17.66 4.61
N LEU A 152 -5.72 16.77 3.98
CA LEU A 152 -7.07 16.46 4.44
C LEU A 152 -7.12 15.90 5.88
N VAL A 153 -6.10 15.11 6.27
CA VAL A 153 -5.98 14.64 7.66
C VAL A 153 -5.61 15.78 8.59
N ALA A 154 -4.66 16.63 8.19
CA ALA A 154 -4.23 17.79 8.98
C ALA A 154 -5.38 18.78 9.22
N GLU A 155 -6.19 19.03 8.20
CA GLU A 155 -7.36 19.90 8.24
C GLU A 155 -8.58 19.23 8.90
N ARG A 156 -8.45 17.94 9.26
CA ARG A 156 -9.52 17.14 9.85
C ARG A 156 -10.75 16.98 8.95
N GLU A 157 -10.58 17.05 7.65
CA GLU A 157 -11.63 16.68 6.72
C GLU A 157 -11.85 15.17 6.67
N ILE A 158 -10.77 14.39 6.86
CA ILE A 158 -10.81 12.92 6.99
C ILE A 158 -10.06 12.47 8.25
N ASP A 159 -10.31 11.25 8.69
CA ASP A 159 -9.74 10.72 9.93
C ASP A 159 -8.56 9.77 9.72
N ILE A 160 -8.44 9.20 8.53
CA ILE A 160 -7.45 8.15 8.21
C ILE A 160 -6.73 8.53 6.93
N GLY A 161 -5.42 8.64 7.01
CA GLY A 161 -4.52 8.75 5.86
C GLY A 161 -3.72 7.46 5.63
N MET A 162 -2.95 7.42 4.55
CA MET A 162 -2.10 6.29 4.21
C MET A 162 -0.80 6.72 3.54
N ALA A 163 0.26 5.93 3.73
CA ALA A 163 1.57 6.15 3.15
C ALA A 163 2.32 4.82 2.97
N PHE A 164 3.34 4.79 2.10
CA PHE A 164 4.27 3.66 2.01
C PHE A 164 5.53 3.84 2.88
N ASN A 165 5.82 5.06 3.28
CA ASN A 165 6.89 5.32 4.22
C ASN A 165 6.38 5.14 5.66
N ILE A 166 6.90 4.16 6.38
CA ILE A 166 6.50 3.88 7.78
C ILE A 166 6.81 5.04 8.73
N ALA A 167 7.79 5.89 8.38
CA ALA A 167 8.14 7.10 9.13
C ALA A 167 7.34 8.35 8.69
N HIS A 168 6.37 8.22 7.75
CA HIS A 168 5.65 9.37 7.20
C HIS A 168 4.98 10.22 8.29
N ALA A 169 4.23 9.59 9.18
CA ALA A 169 3.52 10.31 10.23
C ALA A 169 4.48 11.03 11.20
N SER A 170 5.57 10.37 11.63
CA SER A 170 6.58 10.98 12.52
C SER A 170 7.32 12.13 11.85
N ASN A 171 7.67 11.99 10.56
CA ASN A 171 8.31 13.06 9.81
C ASN A 171 7.35 14.26 9.66
N ALA A 172 6.09 14.02 9.29
CA ALA A 172 5.10 15.08 9.16
C ALA A 172 4.79 15.80 10.49
N ILE A 173 4.84 15.08 11.62
CA ILE A 173 4.77 15.68 12.96
C ILE A 173 5.99 16.58 13.22
N SER A 174 7.19 16.08 12.93
CA SER A 174 8.44 16.85 13.12
C SER A 174 8.48 18.11 12.26
N GLU A 175 7.87 18.07 11.09
CA GLU A 175 7.74 19.20 10.17
C GLU A 175 6.56 20.15 10.52
N GLY A 176 5.82 19.86 11.56
CA GLY A 176 4.66 20.65 11.98
C GLY A 176 3.42 20.52 11.07
N LYS A 177 3.41 19.55 10.15
CA LYS A 177 2.31 19.30 9.22
C LYS A 177 1.18 18.49 9.82
N LEU A 178 1.48 17.64 10.80
CA LEU A 178 0.50 16.83 11.53
C LEU A 178 0.64 17.07 13.04
N PRO A 179 -0.44 16.96 13.80
CA PRO A 179 -0.39 17.07 15.26
C PRO A 179 0.36 15.89 15.89
N ASN A 180 0.96 16.12 17.05
CA ASN A 180 1.73 15.12 17.80
C ASN A 180 0.91 13.93 18.32
N THR A 181 -0.40 13.99 18.18
CA THR A 181 -1.36 12.92 18.51
C THR A 181 -1.55 11.90 17.39
N VAL A 182 -1.01 12.15 16.20
CA VAL A 182 -1.10 11.20 15.08
C VAL A 182 -0.28 9.95 15.36
N ARG A 183 -0.83 8.80 14.97
CA ARG A 183 -0.24 7.46 15.13
C ARG A 183 -0.37 6.67 13.85
N SER A 184 0.67 5.90 13.52
CA SER A 184 0.64 4.93 12.42
C SER A 184 0.13 3.57 12.88
N TYR A 185 -0.47 2.82 11.97
CA TYR A 185 -0.90 1.44 12.18
C TYR A 185 -0.93 0.66 10.88
N ILE A 186 -1.00 -0.66 11.00
CA ILE A 186 -1.24 -1.58 9.88
C ILE A 186 -2.47 -2.44 10.17
N HIS A 187 -3.04 -3.05 9.15
CA HIS A 187 -4.10 -4.02 9.33
C HIS A 187 -3.58 -5.28 10.03
N LYS A 188 -4.45 -6.00 10.73
CA LYS A 188 -4.08 -7.11 11.62
C LYS A 188 -3.40 -8.28 10.92
N ASP A 189 -3.74 -8.52 9.65
CA ASP A 189 -3.14 -9.59 8.84
C ASP A 189 -1.95 -9.08 8.00
N GLY A 190 -1.44 -7.90 8.34
CA GLY A 190 -0.38 -7.22 7.60
C GLY A 190 -0.89 -6.35 6.46
N THR A 191 0.03 -5.65 5.83
CA THR A 191 -0.23 -4.79 4.68
C THR A 191 0.80 -5.02 3.59
N LEU A 192 0.47 -4.58 2.38
CA LEU A 192 1.38 -4.64 1.23
C LEU A 192 2.73 -4.05 1.56
N ALA A 193 3.78 -4.81 1.29
CA ALA A 193 5.16 -4.35 1.34
C ALA A 193 5.75 -4.40 -0.08
N ASN A 194 6.70 -3.52 -0.34
CA ASN A 194 7.45 -3.47 -1.58
C ASN A 194 8.94 -3.36 -1.27
N VAL A 195 9.73 -4.18 -1.93
CA VAL A 195 11.19 -4.08 -1.86
C VAL A 195 11.65 -3.07 -2.92
N HIS A 196 12.55 -2.19 -2.53
CA HIS A 196 13.20 -1.26 -3.42
C HIS A 196 14.55 -1.82 -3.85
N PHE A 197 14.81 -1.75 -5.13
CA PHE A 197 16.01 -2.31 -5.74
C PHE A 197 16.88 -1.22 -6.37
N LEU A 198 18.18 -1.43 -6.34
CA LEU A 198 19.17 -0.72 -7.14
C LEU A 198 19.56 -1.60 -8.31
N ALA A 199 19.71 -1.02 -9.49
CA ALA A 199 20.08 -1.73 -10.71
C ALA A 199 21.19 -0.98 -11.43
N ILE A 200 21.99 -1.71 -12.19
CA ILE A 200 22.98 -1.15 -13.13
C ILE A 200 22.34 -1.22 -14.52
N PRO A 201 22.06 -0.07 -15.16
CA PRO A 201 21.47 0.00 -16.48
C PRO A 201 22.43 -0.41 -17.60
#